data_2fe3c6245459aad589fd380698567db6
#
_entry.id   2fe3c6245459aad589fd380698567db6
#
_cell.length_a   1.000
_cell.length_b   1.000
_cell.length_c   1.000
_cell.angle_alpha   90.00
_cell.angle_beta   90.00
_cell.angle_gamma   90.00
#
_symmetry.space_group_name_H-M   'P 1'
#
loop_
_entity.id
_entity.type
_entity.pdbx_description
1 polymer ?
#
loop_
_entity_poly.entity_id
_entity_poly.type
_entity_poly.pdbx_seq_one_letter_code
_entity_poly.pdbx_strand_id
1 'polypeptide(L)'
;MDDDRPVWAKRITAEREARKWNKPQFIEALRAHSDTPLPGKASLLRRVHSWESGESRPDDFYRPLIAKTFGTVTAAIWPVAGSRESDAELVAGAGMDTLEILTRLRSSSVDAAVIEGLRITVNRLCSEYPHMPAEQLLLEGRAWLRRITTMLDRHLSLAHHRELLSLAGWLAALVGCVEYDATNRPAAEATRQAALSLGEDSGDTEIIGWAQEMRAWFSITRGDYRGVLAAAEAGHAAAPHSRAAVQLYAQMAKAWARIGDRRQVEVALDQGRALLEQLPYPDNLDHHFAVDPAKWDFYSMDCYRILGHGQDAASTENKLAESYAQNVIQTGTDAAGVERSPMRNAEARVTLGVIAVREGELEKAVEFGERALQGQRQSLPSLAMVSRELGTAITEHYGSDSSASEYLHHLRQLQSSAR
;
A
#
# COMPACT_ATOMS: atom_id res chain seq x y z
N MET A 1 20.34 27.63 -3.07
CA MET A 1 20.65 27.46 -4.51
C MET A 1 19.79 26.31 -4.99
N ASP A 2 18.79 26.59 -5.80
CA ASP A 2 17.96 25.56 -6.40
C ASP A 2 18.83 24.66 -7.28
N ASP A 3 18.73 23.35 -7.09
CA ASP A 3 19.43 22.36 -7.90
C ASP A 3 18.70 22.24 -9.24
N ASP A 4 19.21 22.91 -10.27
CA ASP A 4 18.59 23.01 -11.62
C ASP A 4 18.79 21.77 -12.49
N ARG A 5 19.31 20.67 -11.91
CA ARG A 5 19.50 19.41 -12.63
C ARG A 5 18.16 18.75 -12.99
N PRO A 6 18.08 18.04 -14.15
CA PRO A 6 16.90 17.27 -14.50
C PRO A 6 16.49 16.28 -13.43
N VAL A 7 15.17 16.04 -13.28
CA VAL A 7 14.60 15.15 -12.24
C VAL A 7 15.23 13.76 -12.26
N TRP A 8 15.47 13.19 -13.46
CA TRP A 8 16.10 11.88 -13.60
C TRP A 8 17.56 11.87 -13.09
N ALA A 9 18.32 12.95 -13.26
CA ALA A 9 19.70 13.06 -12.77
C ALA A 9 19.74 13.10 -11.23
N LYS A 10 18.83 13.87 -10.62
CA LYS A 10 18.63 13.92 -9.17
C LYS A 10 18.29 12.53 -8.62
N ARG A 11 17.39 11.80 -9.32
CA ARG A 11 16.99 10.44 -8.90
C ARG A 11 18.11 9.43 -9.00
N ILE A 12 18.91 9.43 -10.08
CA ILE A 12 20.09 8.54 -10.19
C ILE A 12 21.05 8.81 -9.02
N THR A 13 21.30 10.08 -8.71
CA THR A 13 22.17 10.47 -7.58
C THR A 13 21.59 9.97 -6.26
N ALA A 14 20.30 10.25 -5.99
CA ALA A 14 19.62 9.86 -4.76
C ALA A 14 19.59 8.33 -4.56
N GLU A 15 19.28 7.56 -5.60
CA GLU A 15 19.27 6.10 -5.56
C GLU A 15 20.65 5.49 -5.26
N ARG A 16 21.71 6.07 -5.83
CA ARG A 16 23.09 5.66 -5.52
C ARG A 16 23.46 5.98 -4.06
N GLU A 17 23.12 7.19 -3.61
CA GLU A 17 23.46 7.67 -2.25
C GLU A 17 22.67 6.93 -1.18
N ALA A 18 21.40 6.63 -1.41
CA ALA A 18 20.57 5.83 -0.51
C ALA A 18 21.19 4.45 -0.24
N ARG A 19 21.89 3.87 -1.24
CA ARG A 19 22.64 2.62 -1.09
C ARG A 19 24.04 2.81 -0.52
N LYS A 20 24.44 4.03 -0.20
CA LYS A 20 25.78 4.42 0.26
C LYS A 20 26.88 4.00 -0.73
N TRP A 21 26.55 3.96 -2.02
CA TRP A 21 27.52 3.63 -3.06
C TRP A 21 28.29 4.88 -3.49
N ASN A 22 29.63 4.73 -3.64
CA ASN A 22 30.39 5.66 -4.46
C ASN A 22 30.23 5.33 -5.96
N LYS A 23 30.65 6.24 -6.84
CA LYS A 23 30.51 6.03 -8.31
C LYS A 23 31.19 4.76 -8.82
N PRO A 24 32.41 4.38 -8.36
CA PRO A 24 33.00 3.09 -8.67
C PRO A 24 32.15 1.89 -8.26
N GLN A 25 31.53 1.89 -7.08
CA GLN A 25 30.64 0.81 -6.62
C GLN A 25 29.37 0.71 -7.47
N PHE A 26 28.80 1.85 -7.87
CA PHE A 26 27.68 1.87 -8.80
C PHE A 26 28.06 1.26 -10.17
N ILE A 27 29.26 1.53 -10.68
CA ILE A 27 29.75 0.91 -11.93
C ILE A 27 29.89 -0.61 -11.78
N GLU A 28 30.41 -1.10 -10.67
CA GLU A 28 30.49 -2.54 -10.41
C GLU A 28 29.10 -3.19 -10.32
N ALA A 29 28.13 -2.49 -9.70
CA ALA A 29 26.74 -2.94 -9.67
C ALA A 29 26.11 -2.97 -11.07
N LEU A 30 26.36 -1.94 -11.91
CA LEU A 30 25.92 -1.96 -13.32
C LEU A 30 26.49 -3.16 -14.09
N ARG A 31 27.74 -3.50 -13.87
CA ARG A 31 28.39 -4.65 -14.49
C ARG A 31 27.79 -5.98 -14.06
N ALA A 32 27.49 -6.10 -12.77
CA ALA A 32 26.88 -7.31 -12.21
C ALA A 32 25.46 -7.59 -12.78
N HIS A 33 24.76 -6.55 -13.22
CA HIS A 33 23.41 -6.66 -13.78
C HIS A 33 23.33 -6.62 -15.31
N SER A 34 24.49 -6.43 -15.98
CA SER A 34 24.55 -6.36 -17.44
C SER A 34 24.81 -7.74 -18.05
N ASP A 35 23.99 -8.12 -19.02
CA ASP A 35 24.12 -9.36 -19.78
C ASP A 35 25.15 -9.22 -20.93
N THR A 36 25.70 -8.02 -21.14
CA THR A 36 26.72 -7.74 -22.18
C THR A 36 27.92 -7.03 -21.59
N PRO A 37 29.12 -7.21 -22.16
CA PRO A 37 30.33 -6.52 -21.72
C PRO A 37 30.17 -5.00 -21.78
N LEU A 38 30.38 -4.32 -20.66
CA LEU A 38 30.34 -2.85 -20.59
C LEU A 38 31.73 -2.24 -20.88
N PRO A 39 31.77 -0.98 -21.32
CA PRO A 39 33.01 -0.24 -21.55
C PRO A 39 33.92 -0.21 -20.31
N GLY A 40 35.20 0.11 -20.53
CA GLY A 40 36.21 0.19 -19.47
C GLY A 40 35.78 1.17 -18.34
N LYS A 41 36.28 0.90 -17.11
CA LYS A 41 35.90 1.63 -15.88
C LYS A 41 36.00 3.15 -16.01
N ALA A 42 37.06 3.66 -16.65
CA ALA A 42 37.25 5.11 -16.84
C ALA A 42 36.16 5.73 -17.76
N SER A 43 35.71 4.99 -18.78
CA SER A 43 34.64 5.44 -19.68
C SER A 43 33.29 5.46 -18.98
N LEU A 44 32.96 4.44 -18.20
CA LEU A 44 31.75 4.37 -17.41
C LEU A 44 31.72 5.44 -16.32
N LEU A 45 32.87 5.72 -15.70
CA LEU A 45 32.94 6.77 -14.67
C LEU A 45 32.60 8.14 -15.25
N ARG A 46 33.08 8.46 -16.46
CA ARG A 46 32.70 9.69 -17.17
C ARG A 46 31.22 9.73 -17.49
N ARG A 47 30.64 8.62 -17.96
CA ARG A 47 29.19 8.54 -18.24
C ARG A 47 28.35 8.74 -16.98
N VAL A 48 28.68 8.04 -15.89
CA VAL A 48 27.98 8.18 -14.59
C VAL A 48 28.08 9.63 -14.10
N HIS A 49 29.23 10.29 -14.26
CA HIS A 49 29.38 11.68 -13.87
C HIS A 49 28.47 12.60 -14.72
N SER A 50 28.46 12.44 -16.03
CA SER A 50 27.62 13.20 -16.94
C SER A 50 26.13 12.92 -16.75
N TRP A 51 25.74 11.71 -16.34
CA TRP A 51 24.36 11.39 -15.99
C TRP A 51 23.93 12.09 -14.68
N GLU A 52 24.74 12.02 -13.64
CA GLU A 52 24.41 12.65 -12.36
C GLU A 52 24.47 14.19 -12.40
N SER A 53 25.30 14.75 -13.26
CA SER A 53 25.32 16.22 -13.50
C SER A 53 24.14 16.70 -14.37
N GLY A 54 23.46 15.79 -15.07
CA GLY A 54 22.39 16.14 -16.00
C GLY A 54 22.87 16.57 -17.39
N GLU A 55 24.18 16.53 -17.64
CA GLU A 55 24.82 16.94 -18.90
C GLU A 55 24.41 16.04 -20.07
N SER A 56 24.31 14.73 -19.85
CA SER A 56 23.81 13.79 -20.86
C SER A 56 22.81 12.81 -20.24
N ARG A 57 21.75 12.51 -21.00
CA ARG A 57 20.75 11.53 -20.58
C ARG A 57 21.26 10.13 -20.94
N PRO A 58 21.13 9.10 -20.02
CA PRO A 58 21.37 7.72 -20.36
C PRO A 58 20.57 7.29 -21.59
N ASP A 59 21.22 6.57 -22.51
CA ASP A 59 20.57 6.03 -23.71
C ASP A 59 19.65 4.84 -23.38
N ASP A 60 18.96 4.33 -24.39
CA ASP A 60 17.95 3.27 -24.23
C ASP A 60 18.53 1.93 -23.74
N PHE A 61 19.84 1.73 -23.90
CA PHE A 61 20.54 0.59 -23.31
C PHE A 61 20.78 0.77 -21.81
N TYR A 62 21.25 1.96 -21.40
CA TYR A 62 21.60 2.18 -19.99
C TYR A 62 20.40 2.45 -19.08
N ARG A 63 19.28 2.98 -19.58
CA ARG A 63 18.11 3.26 -18.74
C ARG A 63 17.55 2.02 -18.04
N PRO A 64 17.23 0.91 -18.75
CA PRO A 64 16.73 -0.30 -18.11
C PRO A 64 17.82 -0.96 -17.23
N LEU A 65 19.08 -0.89 -17.62
CA LEU A 65 20.18 -1.41 -16.84
C LEU A 65 20.33 -0.66 -15.50
N ILE A 66 20.25 0.66 -15.52
CA ILE A 66 20.27 1.50 -14.30
C ILE A 66 19.08 1.18 -13.41
N ALA A 67 17.89 1.05 -13.97
CA ALA A 67 16.68 0.69 -13.22
C ALA A 67 16.82 -0.70 -12.61
N LYS A 68 17.25 -1.71 -13.36
CA LYS A 68 17.55 -3.07 -12.88
C LYS A 68 18.59 -3.06 -11.75
N THR A 69 19.63 -2.26 -11.88
CA THR A 69 20.71 -2.14 -10.88
C THR A 69 20.23 -1.54 -9.57
N PHE A 70 19.29 -0.61 -9.63
CA PHE A 70 18.67 -0.03 -8.45
C PHE A 70 17.46 -0.84 -7.93
N GLY A 71 17.09 -1.94 -8.58
CA GLY A 71 15.90 -2.71 -8.22
C GLY A 71 14.60 -1.91 -8.36
N THR A 72 14.58 -0.96 -9.31
CA THR A 72 13.43 -0.07 -9.56
C THR A 72 13.01 -0.15 -11.03
N VAL A 73 11.95 0.57 -11.38
CA VAL A 73 11.47 0.64 -12.76
C VAL A 73 11.99 1.89 -13.47
N THR A 74 12.11 1.82 -14.80
CA THR A 74 12.62 2.92 -15.61
C THR A 74 11.84 4.22 -15.40
N ALA A 75 10.51 4.13 -15.27
CA ALA A 75 9.64 5.27 -15.02
C ALA A 75 9.90 5.96 -13.66
N ALA A 76 10.37 5.23 -12.66
CA ALA A 76 10.72 5.81 -11.36
C ALA A 76 11.91 6.77 -11.46
N ILE A 77 12.82 6.56 -12.40
CA ILE A 77 13.99 7.42 -12.60
C ILE A 77 13.71 8.50 -13.64
N TRP A 78 12.99 8.19 -14.71
CA TRP A 78 12.65 9.09 -15.81
C TRP A 78 11.14 9.37 -15.89
N PRO A 79 10.57 10.17 -14.98
CA PRO A 79 9.19 10.58 -15.08
C PRO A 79 8.98 11.44 -16.31
N VAL A 80 7.90 11.22 -17.03
CA VAL A 80 7.50 12.06 -18.15
C VAL A 80 6.73 13.26 -17.59
N ALA A 81 7.16 14.46 -17.96
CA ALA A 81 6.51 15.69 -17.52
C ALA A 81 5.19 15.91 -18.28
N GLY A 82 4.09 15.90 -17.53
CA GLY A 82 2.86 16.65 -17.77
C GLY A 82 2.23 16.63 -19.16
N SER A 83 1.98 15.46 -19.76
CA SER A 83 0.96 15.29 -20.80
C SER A 83 -0.01 14.19 -20.36
N ARG A 84 -1.27 14.25 -20.76
CA ARG A 84 -2.16 13.09 -20.71
C ARG A 84 -1.54 12.02 -21.59
N GLU A 85 -0.76 11.15 -20.96
CA GLU A 85 -0.07 10.07 -21.65
C GLU A 85 -1.11 9.11 -22.22
N SER A 86 -0.90 8.70 -23.47
CA SER A 86 -1.65 7.58 -24.03
C SER A 86 -1.33 6.30 -23.22
N ASP A 87 -2.27 5.35 -23.17
CA ASP A 87 -2.07 4.04 -22.52
C ASP A 87 -0.76 3.36 -22.98
N ALA A 88 -0.29 3.67 -24.19
CA ALA A 88 0.96 3.17 -24.76
C ALA A 88 2.22 3.79 -24.12
N GLU A 89 2.19 5.08 -23.78
CA GLU A 89 3.32 5.78 -23.14
C GLU A 89 3.49 5.38 -21.66
N LEU A 90 2.37 5.13 -20.98
CA LEU A 90 2.39 4.59 -19.62
C LEU A 90 3.00 3.18 -19.56
N VAL A 91 2.67 2.34 -20.52
CA VAL A 91 3.20 0.98 -20.65
C VAL A 91 4.70 1.01 -20.99
N ALA A 92 5.12 1.89 -21.89
CA ALA A 92 6.53 2.08 -22.24
C ALA A 92 7.34 2.62 -21.05
N GLY A 93 6.79 3.58 -20.29
CA GLY A 93 7.40 4.12 -19.09
C GLY A 93 7.59 3.11 -17.94
N ALA A 94 6.80 2.02 -17.93
CA ALA A 94 6.90 0.97 -16.93
C ALA A 94 7.99 -0.11 -17.21
N GLY A 95 8.82 0.07 -18.24
CA GLY A 95 9.87 -0.89 -18.60
C GLY A 95 9.36 -2.14 -19.34
N MET A 96 8.16 -2.06 -19.93
CA MET A 96 7.45 -3.17 -20.55
C MET A 96 7.75 -3.37 -22.03
N ASP A 97 8.57 -2.54 -22.65
CA ASP A 97 8.96 -2.72 -24.05
C ASP A 97 9.51 -4.11 -24.33
N THR A 98 10.24 -4.68 -23.37
CA THR A 98 10.79 -6.04 -23.49
C THR A 98 9.68 -7.11 -23.52
N LEU A 99 8.64 -6.96 -22.71
CA LEU A 99 7.48 -7.88 -22.71
C LEU A 99 6.61 -7.72 -23.95
N GLU A 100 6.45 -6.51 -24.45
CA GLU A 100 5.74 -6.25 -25.69
C GLU A 100 6.49 -6.80 -26.89
N ILE A 101 7.81 -6.61 -26.94
CA ILE A 101 8.69 -7.18 -27.96
C ILE A 101 8.62 -8.72 -27.93
N LEU A 102 8.74 -9.34 -26.74
CA LEU A 102 8.63 -10.80 -26.59
C LEU A 102 7.26 -11.32 -27.01
N THR A 103 6.20 -10.60 -26.69
CA THR A 103 4.81 -10.96 -27.08
C THR A 103 4.61 -10.84 -28.59
N ARG A 104 5.21 -9.84 -29.26
CA ARG A 104 5.16 -9.64 -30.71
C ARG A 104 6.05 -10.64 -31.46
N LEU A 105 7.22 -10.99 -30.90
CA LEU A 105 8.17 -11.91 -31.54
C LEU A 105 7.73 -13.39 -31.45
N ARG A 106 6.92 -13.74 -30.48
CA ARG A 106 6.40 -15.11 -30.29
C ARG A 106 4.92 -15.18 -30.69
N SER A 107 4.66 -15.19 -31.98
CA SER A 107 3.32 -15.20 -32.56
C SER A 107 2.30 -16.02 -31.77
N SER A 108 1.31 -15.36 -31.22
CA SER A 108 -0.04 -15.79 -30.82
C SER A 108 -0.27 -16.63 -29.55
N SER A 109 0.70 -17.07 -28.76
CA SER A 109 0.44 -17.72 -27.47
C SER A 109 1.11 -16.97 -26.33
N VAL A 110 0.43 -16.85 -25.20
CA VAL A 110 1.02 -16.38 -23.94
C VAL A 110 1.92 -17.52 -23.43
N ASP A 111 3.19 -17.27 -23.23
CA ASP A 111 4.13 -18.26 -22.70
C ASP A 111 4.44 -17.99 -21.20
N ALA A 112 5.17 -18.93 -20.59
CA ALA A 112 5.54 -18.83 -19.18
C ALA A 112 6.36 -17.56 -18.84
N ALA A 113 7.17 -17.06 -19.78
CA ALA A 113 7.96 -15.84 -19.55
C ALA A 113 7.08 -14.59 -19.50
N VAL A 114 6.02 -14.53 -20.29
CA VAL A 114 5.03 -13.44 -20.24
C VAL A 114 4.26 -13.48 -18.92
N ILE A 115 3.84 -14.67 -18.48
CA ILE A 115 3.13 -14.83 -17.19
C ILE A 115 4.02 -14.41 -16.03
N GLU A 116 5.29 -14.83 -16.04
CA GLU A 116 6.25 -14.42 -15.01
C GLU A 116 6.46 -12.90 -14.98
N GLY A 117 6.57 -12.27 -16.15
CA GLY A 117 6.65 -10.81 -16.25
C GLY A 117 5.39 -10.11 -15.70
N LEU A 118 4.20 -10.67 -15.92
CA LEU A 118 2.96 -10.17 -15.35
C LEU A 118 2.93 -10.34 -13.83
N ARG A 119 3.39 -11.49 -13.31
CA ARG A 119 3.49 -11.75 -11.86
C ARG A 119 4.39 -10.72 -11.18
N ILE A 120 5.58 -10.47 -11.75
CA ILE A 120 6.50 -9.45 -11.27
C ILE A 120 5.83 -8.07 -11.27
N THR A 121 5.08 -7.75 -12.32
CA THR A 121 4.36 -6.47 -12.44
C THR A 121 3.27 -6.31 -11.39
N VAL A 122 2.43 -7.31 -11.20
CA VAL A 122 1.36 -7.30 -10.18
C VAL A 122 1.96 -7.16 -8.79
N ASN A 123 3.00 -7.95 -8.46
CA ASN A 123 3.70 -7.85 -7.18
C ASN A 123 4.30 -6.46 -6.95
N ARG A 124 4.92 -5.87 -7.98
CA ARG A 124 5.44 -4.50 -7.91
C ARG A 124 4.33 -3.50 -7.60
N LEU A 125 3.22 -3.54 -8.33
CA LEU A 125 2.10 -2.61 -8.11
C LEU A 125 1.52 -2.76 -6.70
N CYS A 126 1.40 -3.98 -6.19
CA CYS A 126 0.97 -4.22 -4.82
C CYS A 126 1.97 -3.66 -3.79
N SER A 127 3.26 -3.64 -4.09
CA SER A 127 4.29 -3.06 -3.21
C SER A 127 4.33 -1.53 -3.28
N GLU A 128 3.90 -0.94 -4.38
CA GLU A 128 3.81 0.51 -4.54
C GLU A 128 2.56 1.13 -3.87
N TYR A 129 1.64 0.30 -3.39
CA TYR A 129 0.38 0.77 -2.80
C TYR A 129 0.54 1.81 -1.69
N PRO A 130 1.49 1.69 -0.73
CA PRO A 130 1.64 2.69 0.32
C PRO A 130 2.31 3.99 -0.12
N HIS A 131 2.95 4.03 -1.30
CA HIS A 131 3.82 5.14 -1.72
C HIS A 131 3.39 5.85 -2.99
N MET A 132 2.88 5.10 -3.97
CA MET A 132 2.48 5.67 -5.26
C MET A 132 1.20 6.51 -5.11
N PRO A 133 1.10 7.70 -5.73
CA PRO A 133 -0.14 8.46 -5.75
C PRO A 133 -1.31 7.62 -6.28
N ALA A 134 -2.48 7.72 -5.62
CA ALA A 134 -3.64 6.89 -5.93
C ALA A 134 -4.04 6.97 -7.41
N GLU A 135 -4.06 8.16 -7.99
CA GLU A 135 -4.41 8.37 -9.40
C GLU A 135 -3.47 7.63 -10.35
N GLN A 136 -2.16 7.70 -10.10
CA GLN A 136 -1.16 7.01 -10.90
C GLN A 136 -1.28 5.49 -10.78
N LEU A 137 -1.48 4.97 -9.56
CA LEU A 137 -1.64 3.54 -9.32
C LEU A 137 -2.93 3.00 -9.97
N LEU A 138 -4.02 3.76 -9.92
CA LEU A 138 -5.28 3.43 -10.60
C LEU A 138 -5.11 3.36 -12.11
N LEU A 139 -4.43 4.34 -12.68
CA LEU A 139 -4.22 4.41 -14.13
C LEU A 139 -3.40 3.21 -14.61
N GLU A 140 -2.29 2.92 -13.95
CA GLU A 140 -1.41 1.79 -14.28
C GLU A 140 -2.12 0.44 -14.02
N GLY A 141 -2.77 0.27 -12.88
CA GLY A 141 -3.49 -0.94 -12.53
C GLY A 141 -4.62 -1.27 -13.53
N ARG A 142 -5.43 -0.28 -13.90
CA ARG A 142 -6.49 -0.45 -14.92
C ARG A 142 -5.94 -0.75 -16.31
N ALA A 143 -4.79 -0.15 -16.69
CA ALA A 143 -4.14 -0.46 -17.97
C ALA A 143 -3.70 -1.93 -18.02
N TRP A 144 -3.12 -2.45 -16.93
CA TRP A 144 -2.73 -3.85 -16.83
C TRP A 144 -3.92 -4.80 -16.80
N LEU A 145 -5.01 -4.46 -16.10
CA LEU A 145 -6.25 -5.26 -16.13
C LEU A 145 -6.77 -5.41 -17.57
N ARG A 146 -6.88 -4.32 -18.33
CA ARG A 146 -7.28 -4.37 -19.75
C ARG A 146 -6.34 -5.26 -20.57
N ARG A 147 -5.03 -5.16 -20.33
CA ARG A 147 -4.05 -5.98 -21.05
C ARG A 147 -4.20 -7.46 -20.76
N ILE A 148 -4.36 -7.85 -19.49
CA ILE A 148 -4.58 -9.24 -19.09
C ILE A 148 -5.91 -9.75 -19.73
N THR A 149 -6.97 -8.96 -19.67
CA THR A 149 -8.26 -9.30 -20.31
C THR A 149 -8.09 -9.59 -21.80
N THR A 150 -7.33 -8.75 -22.53
CA THR A 150 -7.03 -8.98 -23.95
C THR A 150 -6.21 -10.26 -24.19
N MET A 151 -5.40 -10.68 -23.23
CA MET A 151 -4.65 -11.94 -23.33
C MET A 151 -5.56 -13.15 -23.11
N LEU A 152 -6.62 -13.05 -22.30
CA LEU A 152 -7.60 -14.11 -22.07
C LEU A 152 -8.40 -14.46 -23.33
N ASP A 153 -8.52 -13.55 -24.30
CA ASP A 153 -9.17 -13.81 -25.59
C ASP A 153 -8.35 -14.69 -26.55
N ARG A 154 -7.12 -15.07 -26.17
CA ARG A 154 -6.21 -15.86 -26.99
C ARG A 154 -6.35 -17.35 -26.72
N HIS A 155 -5.80 -18.18 -27.62
CA HIS A 155 -5.64 -19.62 -27.36
C HIS A 155 -4.65 -19.84 -26.22
N LEU A 156 -5.13 -20.30 -25.07
CA LEU A 156 -4.38 -20.54 -23.85
C LEU A 156 -4.53 -21.98 -23.39
N SER A 157 -3.50 -22.54 -22.76
CA SER A 157 -3.68 -23.75 -21.95
C SER A 157 -4.55 -23.44 -20.73
N LEU A 158 -5.24 -24.45 -20.19
CA LEU A 158 -6.06 -24.28 -18.99
C LEU A 158 -5.22 -23.73 -17.79
N ALA A 159 -3.97 -24.16 -17.68
CA ALA A 159 -3.07 -23.67 -16.63
C ALA A 159 -2.78 -22.17 -16.80
N HIS A 160 -2.40 -21.74 -18.01
CA HIS A 160 -2.13 -20.32 -18.27
C HIS A 160 -3.40 -19.47 -18.15
N HIS A 161 -4.56 -20.00 -18.53
CA HIS A 161 -5.85 -19.31 -18.38
C HIS A 161 -6.13 -19.03 -16.91
N ARG A 162 -6.03 -20.06 -16.04
CA ARG A 162 -6.22 -19.91 -14.59
C ARG A 162 -5.23 -18.92 -13.96
N GLU A 163 -3.97 -18.97 -14.40
CA GLU A 163 -2.95 -18.08 -13.89
C GLU A 163 -3.19 -16.62 -14.27
N LEU A 164 -3.62 -16.36 -15.49
CA LEU A 164 -4.03 -15.01 -15.92
C LEU A 164 -5.26 -14.52 -15.15
N LEU A 165 -6.24 -15.39 -14.88
CA LEU A 165 -7.40 -15.04 -14.04
C LEU A 165 -6.97 -14.68 -12.61
N SER A 166 -6.06 -15.48 -12.01
CA SER A 166 -5.50 -15.18 -10.69
C SER A 166 -4.76 -13.83 -10.67
N LEU A 167 -3.87 -13.58 -11.65
CA LEU A 167 -3.16 -12.29 -11.75
C LEU A 167 -4.12 -11.10 -11.96
N ALA A 168 -5.18 -11.30 -12.76
CA ALA A 168 -6.23 -10.29 -12.91
C ALA A 168 -6.99 -10.07 -11.59
N GLY A 169 -7.25 -11.13 -10.83
CA GLY A 169 -7.92 -11.08 -9.53
C GLY A 169 -7.12 -10.30 -8.49
N TRP A 170 -5.82 -10.56 -8.37
CA TRP A 170 -4.93 -9.80 -7.50
C TRP A 170 -4.86 -8.32 -7.88
N LEU A 171 -4.78 -8.04 -9.17
CA LEU A 171 -4.73 -6.67 -9.67
C LEU A 171 -6.08 -5.96 -9.48
N ALA A 172 -7.20 -6.65 -9.67
CA ALA A 172 -8.52 -6.12 -9.37
C ALA A 172 -8.69 -5.82 -7.87
N ALA A 173 -8.22 -6.72 -6.99
CA ALA A 173 -8.22 -6.46 -5.55
C ALA A 173 -7.42 -5.19 -5.20
N LEU A 174 -6.21 -5.02 -5.77
CA LEU A 174 -5.42 -3.81 -5.59
C LEU A 174 -6.15 -2.55 -6.08
N VAL A 175 -6.66 -2.57 -7.31
CA VAL A 175 -7.38 -1.43 -7.91
C VAL A 175 -8.61 -1.06 -7.07
N GLY A 176 -9.37 -2.05 -6.60
CA GLY A 176 -10.52 -1.82 -5.74
C GLY A 176 -10.16 -1.19 -4.40
N CYS A 177 -9.01 -1.56 -3.80
CA CYS A 177 -8.50 -0.90 -2.60
C CYS A 177 -8.18 0.59 -2.87
N VAL A 178 -7.50 0.89 -3.98
CA VAL A 178 -7.13 2.27 -4.33
C VAL A 178 -8.36 3.11 -4.69
N GLU A 179 -9.35 2.54 -5.38
CA GLU A 179 -10.63 3.19 -5.65
C GLU A 179 -11.37 3.55 -4.36
N TYR A 180 -11.32 2.65 -3.37
CA TYR A 180 -11.92 2.91 -2.06
C TYR A 180 -11.20 4.01 -1.29
N ASP A 181 -9.87 3.98 -1.27
CA ASP A 181 -9.04 5.03 -0.67
C ASP A 181 -9.36 6.41 -1.23
N ALA A 182 -9.60 6.48 -2.55
CA ALA A 182 -9.99 7.68 -3.27
C ALA A 182 -11.49 8.01 -3.15
N THR A 183 -12.23 7.34 -2.28
CA THR A 183 -13.68 7.52 -2.02
C THR A 183 -14.62 7.15 -3.19
N ASN A 184 -14.12 6.54 -4.24
CA ASN A 184 -14.95 6.05 -5.34
C ASN A 184 -15.60 4.70 -4.99
N ARG A 185 -16.53 4.76 -4.02
CA ARG A 185 -17.19 3.57 -3.46
C ARG A 185 -17.89 2.68 -4.48
N PRO A 186 -18.64 3.22 -5.47
CA PRO A 186 -19.29 2.38 -6.47
C PRO A 186 -18.29 1.61 -7.33
N ALA A 187 -17.21 2.24 -7.77
CA ALA A 187 -16.15 1.57 -8.52
C ALA A 187 -15.44 0.52 -7.67
N ALA A 188 -15.06 0.88 -6.44
CA ALA A 188 -14.40 -0.03 -5.50
C ALA A 188 -15.22 -1.31 -5.25
N GLU A 189 -16.54 -1.18 -5.05
CA GLU A 189 -17.42 -2.34 -4.85
C GLU A 189 -17.53 -3.19 -6.13
N ALA A 190 -17.69 -2.57 -7.30
CA ALA A 190 -17.72 -3.29 -8.57
C ALA A 190 -16.40 -4.04 -8.82
N THR A 191 -15.26 -3.39 -8.57
CA THR A 191 -13.94 -3.99 -8.76
C THR A 191 -13.66 -5.09 -7.73
N ARG A 192 -14.12 -4.93 -6.47
CA ARG A 192 -14.08 -5.99 -5.45
C ARG A 192 -14.88 -7.22 -5.88
N GLN A 193 -16.08 -7.03 -6.44
CA GLN A 193 -16.89 -8.14 -6.96
C GLN A 193 -16.19 -8.84 -8.14
N ALA A 194 -15.55 -8.07 -9.02
CA ALA A 194 -14.74 -8.64 -10.10
C ALA A 194 -13.57 -9.46 -9.55
N ALA A 195 -12.87 -8.97 -8.52
CA ALA A 195 -11.80 -9.73 -7.85
C ALA A 195 -12.32 -11.04 -7.25
N LEU A 196 -13.48 -11.01 -6.59
CA LEU A 196 -14.14 -12.21 -6.05
C LEU A 196 -14.41 -13.24 -7.15
N SER A 197 -15.07 -12.83 -8.23
CA SER A 197 -15.39 -13.71 -9.36
C SER A 197 -14.12 -14.30 -10.00
N LEU A 198 -13.08 -13.48 -10.20
CA LEU A 198 -11.80 -13.94 -10.75
C LEU A 198 -11.10 -14.94 -9.81
N GLY A 199 -11.21 -14.76 -8.49
CA GLY A 199 -10.75 -15.72 -7.51
C GLY A 199 -11.50 -17.06 -7.60
N GLU A 200 -12.81 -17.02 -7.73
CA GLU A 200 -13.67 -18.20 -7.91
C GLU A 200 -13.33 -18.94 -9.21
N ASP A 201 -13.24 -18.22 -10.34
CA ASP A 201 -12.96 -18.79 -11.67
C ASP A 201 -11.53 -19.35 -11.77
N SER A 202 -10.55 -18.73 -11.13
CA SER A 202 -9.17 -19.23 -11.08
C SER A 202 -8.98 -20.36 -10.07
N GLY A 203 -9.86 -20.47 -9.07
CA GLY A 203 -9.70 -21.35 -7.90
C GLY A 203 -8.70 -20.82 -6.88
N ASP A 204 -8.36 -19.51 -6.92
CA ASP A 204 -7.45 -18.86 -5.98
C ASP A 204 -8.23 -18.40 -4.73
N THR A 205 -8.23 -19.25 -3.72
CA THR A 205 -8.98 -19.00 -2.47
C THR A 205 -8.44 -17.80 -1.69
N GLU A 206 -7.18 -17.42 -1.87
CA GLU A 206 -6.61 -16.26 -1.19
C GLU A 206 -7.20 -14.96 -1.74
N ILE A 207 -7.41 -14.86 -3.06
CA ILE A 207 -8.12 -13.73 -3.67
C ILE A 207 -9.55 -13.63 -3.15
N ILE A 208 -10.25 -14.77 -3.02
CA ILE A 208 -11.60 -14.80 -2.44
C ILE A 208 -11.57 -14.25 -1.01
N GLY A 209 -10.61 -14.70 -0.20
CA GLY A 209 -10.41 -14.20 1.15
C GLY A 209 -10.19 -12.69 1.20
N TRP A 210 -9.31 -12.16 0.34
CA TRP A 210 -9.04 -10.72 0.26
C TRP A 210 -10.23 -9.91 -0.24
N ALA A 211 -11.00 -10.44 -1.19
CA ALA A 211 -12.23 -9.79 -1.62
C ALA A 211 -13.28 -9.70 -0.50
N GLN A 212 -13.34 -10.68 0.42
CA GLN A 212 -14.16 -10.62 1.62
C GLN A 212 -13.56 -9.66 2.67
N GLU A 213 -12.25 -9.61 2.81
CA GLU A 213 -11.58 -8.63 3.68
C GLU A 213 -11.88 -7.20 3.24
N MET A 214 -11.79 -6.91 1.96
CA MET A 214 -12.19 -5.61 1.40
C MET A 214 -13.65 -5.28 1.75
N ARG A 215 -14.56 -6.25 1.67
CA ARG A 215 -15.95 -6.07 2.08
C ARG A 215 -16.06 -5.74 3.57
N ALA A 216 -15.30 -6.43 4.42
CA ALA A 216 -15.25 -6.14 5.85
C ALA A 216 -14.72 -4.74 6.12
N TRP A 217 -13.62 -4.35 5.46
CA TRP A 217 -13.06 -3.01 5.54
C TRP A 217 -14.04 -1.92 5.06
N PHE A 218 -14.70 -2.12 3.92
CA PHE A 218 -15.73 -1.18 3.42
C PHE A 218 -16.91 -1.06 4.40
N SER A 219 -17.30 -2.15 5.06
CA SER A 219 -18.38 -2.17 6.04
C SER A 219 -18.00 -1.44 7.32
N ILE A 220 -16.78 -1.64 7.86
CA ILE A 220 -16.39 -1.02 9.14
C ILE A 220 -16.32 0.50 9.05
N THR A 221 -15.80 1.03 7.94
CA THR A 221 -15.72 2.49 7.74
C THR A 221 -17.09 3.16 7.59
N ARG A 222 -18.13 2.38 7.29
CA ARG A 222 -19.53 2.82 7.23
C ARG A 222 -20.33 2.54 8.50
N GLY A 223 -19.70 1.90 9.51
CA GLY A 223 -20.38 1.52 10.74
C GLY A 223 -21.28 0.29 10.61
N ASP A 224 -21.18 -0.46 9.52
CA ASP A 224 -21.90 -1.73 9.32
C ASP A 224 -21.13 -2.90 9.94
N TYR A 225 -21.16 -2.99 11.27
CA TYR A 225 -20.44 -4.04 12.00
C TYR A 225 -20.98 -5.44 11.74
N ARG A 226 -22.28 -5.59 11.44
CA ARG A 226 -22.85 -6.89 11.04
C ARG A 226 -22.31 -7.34 9.70
N GLY A 227 -22.18 -6.41 8.75
CA GLY A 227 -21.55 -6.67 7.45
C GLY A 227 -20.09 -7.10 7.57
N VAL A 228 -19.33 -6.55 8.54
CA VAL A 228 -17.96 -7.00 8.84
C VAL A 228 -17.95 -8.46 9.27
N LEU A 229 -18.79 -8.84 10.23
CA LEU A 229 -18.83 -10.21 10.76
C LEU A 229 -19.25 -11.21 9.67
N ALA A 230 -20.26 -10.88 8.86
CA ALA A 230 -20.69 -11.75 7.75
C ALA A 230 -19.61 -11.90 6.66
N ALA A 231 -18.87 -10.82 6.36
CA ALA A 231 -17.75 -10.88 5.42
C ALA A 231 -16.60 -11.74 5.96
N ALA A 232 -16.30 -11.61 7.25
CA ALA A 232 -15.27 -12.42 7.90
C ALA A 232 -15.63 -13.91 7.92
N GLU A 233 -16.87 -14.26 8.22
CA GLU A 233 -17.35 -15.63 8.17
C GLU A 233 -17.19 -16.23 6.75
N ALA A 234 -17.62 -15.50 5.72
CA ALA A 234 -17.48 -15.93 4.34
C ALA A 234 -16.01 -16.09 3.91
N GLY A 235 -15.14 -15.18 4.33
CA GLY A 235 -13.71 -15.24 4.00
C GLY A 235 -12.98 -16.38 4.73
N HIS A 236 -13.29 -16.61 6.00
CA HIS A 236 -12.74 -17.76 6.75
C HIS A 236 -13.21 -19.10 6.18
N ALA A 237 -14.46 -19.19 5.70
CA ALA A 237 -14.96 -20.40 5.05
C ALA A 237 -14.22 -20.68 3.72
N ALA A 238 -13.87 -19.64 2.96
CA ALA A 238 -13.20 -19.77 1.68
C ALA A 238 -11.68 -20.01 1.80
N ALA A 239 -11.00 -19.34 2.74
CA ALA A 239 -9.55 -19.34 2.86
C ALA A 239 -9.07 -19.37 4.34
N PRO A 240 -9.36 -20.46 5.11
CA PRO A 240 -9.17 -20.47 6.55
C PRO A 240 -7.71 -20.38 7.02
N HIS A 241 -6.73 -20.72 6.18
CA HIS A 241 -5.31 -20.72 6.49
C HIS A 241 -4.52 -19.71 5.65
N SER A 242 -5.14 -18.59 5.33
CA SER A 242 -4.57 -17.55 4.50
C SER A 242 -4.18 -16.30 5.30
N ARG A 243 -3.38 -15.42 4.70
CA ARG A 243 -3.12 -14.08 5.24
C ARG A 243 -4.39 -13.23 5.33
N ALA A 244 -5.30 -13.41 4.37
CA ALA A 244 -6.61 -12.76 4.40
C ALA A 244 -7.42 -13.16 5.65
N ALA A 245 -7.37 -14.44 6.07
CA ALA A 245 -8.05 -14.90 7.27
C ALA A 245 -7.50 -14.24 8.55
N VAL A 246 -6.18 -14.04 8.65
CA VAL A 246 -5.58 -13.28 9.76
C VAL A 246 -6.16 -11.87 9.82
N GLN A 247 -6.21 -11.18 8.67
CA GLN A 247 -6.71 -9.81 8.62
C GLN A 247 -8.23 -9.74 8.89
N LEU A 248 -8.99 -10.76 8.49
CA LEU A 248 -10.40 -10.87 8.82
C LEU A 248 -10.66 -11.01 10.33
N TYR A 249 -9.83 -11.78 11.06
CA TYR A 249 -9.88 -11.77 12.53
C TYR A 249 -9.64 -10.38 13.11
N ALA A 250 -8.71 -9.62 12.54
CA ALA A 250 -8.47 -8.25 12.96
C ALA A 250 -9.69 -7.33 12.69
N GLN A 251 -10.33 -7.47 11.52
CA GLN A 251 -11.56 -6.72 11.21
C GLN A 251 -12.71 -7.11 12.15
N MET A 252 -12.85 -8.40 12.50
CA MET A 252 -13.81 -8.86 13.52
C MET A 252 -13.54 -8.20 14.86
N ALA A 253 -12.28 -8.20 15.33
CA ALA A 253 -11.91 -7.58 16.59
C ALA A 253 -12.26 -6.09 16.60
N LYS A 254 -11.97 -5.37 15.53
CA LYS A 254 -12.34 -3.96 15.36
C LYS A 254 -13.87 -3.73 15.41
N ALA A 255 -14.64 -4.64 14.80
CA ALA A 255 -16.11 -4.56 14.85
C ALA A 255 -16.64 -4.84 16.25
N TRP A 256 -16.14 -5.87 16.93
CA TRP A 256 -16.52 -6.19 18.30
C TRP A 256 -16.15 -5.10 19.30
N ALA A 257 -14.99 -4.44 19.10
CA ALA A 257 -14.62 -3.31 19.93
C ALA A 257 -15.65 -2.18 19.84
N ARG A 258 -16.14 -1.87 18.62
CA ARG A 258 -17.15 -0.84 18.37
C ARG A 258 -18.56 -1.25 18.81
N ILE A 259 -18.83 -2.55 18.89
CA ILE A 259 -20.07 -3.10 19.52
C ILE A 259 -19.97 -3.05 21.05
N GLY A 260 -18.75 -3.01 21.62
CA GLY A 260 -18.52 -3.00 23.07
C GLY A 260 -18.36 -4.41 23.67
N ASP A 261 -18.21 -5.46 22.84
CA ASP A 261 -18.01 -6.82 23.33
C ASP A 261 -16.51 -7.15 23.46
N ARG A 262 -15.95 -6.78 24.63
CA ARG A 262 -14.56 -7.01 24.99
C ARG A 262 -14.15 -8.49 24.83
N ARG A 263 -15.01 -9.42 25.27
CA ARG A 263 -14.67 -10.86 25.21
C ARG A 263 -14.46 -11.32 23.77
N GLN A 264 -15.31 -10.89 22.85
CA GLN A 264 -15.19 -11.22 21.43
C GLN A 264 -13.97 -10.55 20.79
N VAL A 265 -13.58 -9.36 21.24
CA VAL A 265 -12.33 -8.71 20.82
C VAL A 265 -11.13 -9.59 21.16
N GLU A 266 -11.03 -10.02 22.44
CA GLU A 266 -9.92 -10.86 22.91
C GLU A 266 -9.87 -12.18 22.14
N VAL A 267 -11.01 -12.86 21.97
CA VAL A 267 -11.10 -14.12 21.19
C VAL A 267 -10.63 -13.93 19.76
N ALA A 268 -11.08 -12.87 19.07
CA ALA A 268 -10.70 -12.62 17.69
C ALA A 268 -9.20 -12.24 17.56
N LEU A 269 -8.67 -11.46 18.50
CA LEU A 269 -7.25 -11.13 18.53
C LEU A 269 -6.37 -12.38 18.79
N ASP A 270 -6.77 -13.24 19.71
CA ASP A 270 -6.03 -14.47 20.00
C ASP A 270 -6.05 -15.46 18.82
N GLN A 271 -7.21 -15.64 18.18
CA GLN A 271 -7.34 -16.51 17.01
C GLN A 271 -6.49 -16.00 15.82
N GLY A 272 -6.55 -14.71 15.55
CA GLY A 272 -5.76 -14.12 14.47
C GLY A 272 -4.25 -14.17 14.73
N ARG A 273 -3.81 -13.95 15.97
CA ARG A 273 -2.40 -14.09 16.37
C ARG A 273 -1.92 -15.54 16.22
N ALA A 274 -2.69 -16.50 16.73
CA ALA A 274 -2.35 -17.92 16.62
C ALA A 274 -2.25 -18.39 15.16
N LEU A 275 -3.10 -17.85 14.27
CA LEU A 275 -3.00 -18.12 12.84
C LEU A 275 -1.78 -17.46 12.22
N LEU A 276 -1.49 -16.19 12.54
CA LEU A 276 -0.32 -15.45 12.04
C LEU A 276 0.99 -16.19 12.39
N GLU A 277 1.10 -16.73 13.58
CA GLU A 277 2.27 -17.47 14.04
C GLU A 277 2.49 -18.80 13.29
N GLN A 278 1.44 -19.36 12.68
CA GLN A 278 1.51 -20.57 11.86
C GLN A 278 1.89 -20.29 10.40
N LEU A 279 1.74 -19.07 9.94
CA LEU A 279 2.02 -18.70 8.57
C LEU A 279 3.50 -18.37 8.37
N PRO A 280 4.08 -18.65 7.18
CA PRO A 280 5.45 -18.25 6.87
C PRO A 280 5.57 -16.72 6.88
N TYR A 281 6.70 -16.21 7.38
CA TYR A 281 6.98 -14.78 7.35
C TYR A 281 7.00 -14.28 5.90
N PRO A 282 6.38 -13.13 5.59
CA PRO A 282 6.33 -12.64 4.22
C PRO A 282 7.73 -12.28 3.68
N ASP A 283 8.06 -12.72 2.47
CA ASP A 283 9.31 -12.34 1.79
C ASP A 283 9.34 -10.85 1.41
N ASN A 284 8.17 -10.26 1.16
CA ASN A 284 8.01 -8.87 0.78
C ASN A 284 6.99 -8.16 1.72
N LEU A 285 7.51 -7.38 2.64
CA LEU A 285 6.72 -6.63 3.63
C LEU A 285 6.01 -5.40 3.04
N ASP A 286 6.49 -4.88 1.93
CA ASP A 286 5.90 -3.72 1.27
C ASP A 286 4.66 -4.13 0.45
N HIS A 287 4.48 -5.43 0.19
CA HIS A 287 3.32 -5.93 -0.55
C HIS A 287 2.02 -5.69 0.23
N HIS A 288 1.06 -4.99 -0.37
CA HIS A 288 -0.20 -4.58 0.28
C HIS A 288 -0.94 -5.73 0.99
N PHE A 289 -0.98 -6.89 0.36
CA PHE A 289 -1.63 -8.10 0.88
C PHE A 289 -0.75 -8.96 1.80
N ALA A 290 0.43 -8.49 2.17
CA ALA A 290 1.22 -9.11 3.22
C ALA A 290 0.65 -8.76 4.61
N VAL A 291 0.71 -9.72 5.53
CA VAL A 291 0.38 -9.54 6.94
C VAL A 291 1.58 -9.99 7.77
N ASP A 292 2.10 -9.10 8.57
CA ASP A 292 3.23 -9.28 9.47
C ASP A 292 2.85 -8.90 10.91
N PRO A 293 3.69 -9.16 11.92
CA PRO A 293 3.42 -8.75 13.29
C PRO A 293 3.18 -7.26 13.47
N ALA A 294 3.89 -6.39 12.74
CA ALA A 294 3.69 -4.94 12.83
C ALA A 294 2.30 -4.51 12.31
N LYS A 295 1.79 -5.17 11.28
CA LYS A 295 0.43 -4.96 10.80
C LYS A 295 -0.61 -5.48 11.80
N TRP A 296 -0.27 -6.52 12.56
CA TRP A 296 -1.11 -7.01 13.65
C TRP A 296 -1.22 -6.01 14.80
N ASP A 297 -0.11 -5.39 15.18
CA ASP A 297 -0.07 -4.34 16.21
C ASP A 297 -0.92 -3.13 15.82
N PHE A 298 -0.92 -2.78 14.53
CA PHE A 298 -1.78 -1.73 13.98
C PHE A 298 -3.29 -2.01 14.24
N TYR A 299 -3.75 -3.25 14.07
CA TYR A 299 -5.14 -3.60 14.35
C TYR A 299 -5.43 -3.67 15.85
N SER A 300 -4.51 -4.20 16.65
CA SER A 300 -4.62 -4.26 18.10
C SER A 300 -4.74 -2.86 18.71
N MET A 301 -3.95 -1.91 18.22
CA MET A 301 -4.01 -0.49 18.58
C MET A 301 -5.43 0.06 18.45
N ASP A 302 -6.09 -0.16 17.29
CA ASP A 302 -7.45 0.34 17.05
C ASP A 302 -8.47 -0.25 18.04
N CYS A 303 -8.38 -1.53 18.32
CA CYS A 303 -9.25 -2.22 19.27
C CYS A 303 -9.11 -1.65 20.68
N TYR A 304 -7.88 -1.51 21.18
CA TYR A 304 -7.66 -1.01 22.54
C TYR A 304 -7.96 0.48 22.69
N ARG A 305 -7.75 1.29 21.65
CA ARG A 305 -8.21 2.69 21.64
C ARG A 305 -9.72 2.79 21.88
N ILE A 306 -10.51 1.94 21.20
CA ILE A 306 -11.97 1.91 21.37
C ILE A 306 -12.37 1.40 22.75
N LEU A 307 -11.79 0.28 23.20
CA LEU A 307 -12.07 -0.31 24.52
C LEU A 307 -11.67 0.62 25.69
N GLY A 308 -10.70 1.51 25.48
CA GLY A 308 -10.29 2.52 26.44
C GLY A 308 -11.23 3.74 26.53
N HIS A 309 -12.26 3.82 25.68
CA HIS A 309 -13.22 4.93 25.74
C HIS A 309 -13.99 4.91 27.06
N GLY A 310 -14.06 6.06 27.74
CA GLY A 310 -14.70 6.20 29.06
C GLY A 310 -13.97 5.51 30.22
N GLN A 311 -12.76 4.97 30.00
CA GLN A 311 -11.90 4.44 31.04
C GLN A 311 -10.95 5.52 31.58
N ASP A 312 -10.36 5.27 32.76
CA ASP A 312 -9.27 6.08 33.30
C ASP A 312 -8.10 6.17 32.32
N ALA A 313 -7.44 7.33 32.24
CA ALA A 313 -6.28 7.55 31.40
C ALA A 313 -5.17 6.50 31.66
N ALA A 314 -4.97 6.09 32.91
CA ALA A 314 -4.02 5.06 33.31
C ALA A 314 -4.50 3.61 33.09
N SER A 315 -5.65 3.40 32.46
CA SER A 315 -6.19 2.05 32.20
C SER A 315 -5.24 1.20 31.35
N THR A 316 -5.38 -0.11 31.48
CA THR A 316 -4.59 -1.07 30.69
C THR A 316 -4.83 -0.89 29.19
N GLU A 317 -6.08 -0.60 28.79
CA GLU A 317 -6.47 -0.40 27.41
C GLU A 317 -5.78 0.80 26.79
N ASN A 318 -5.74 1.92 27.50
CA ASN A 318 -5.07 3.14 27.04
C ASN A 318 -3.56 2.93 26.89
N LYS A 319 -2.90 2.29 27.87
CA LYS A 319 -1.48 1.93 27.80
C LYS A 319 -1.16 0.98 26.66
N LEU A 320 -2.01 -0.01 26.39
CA LEU A 320 -1.85 -0.91 25.25
C LEU A 320 -2.03 -0.19 23.93
N ALA A 321 -3.07 0.66 23.79
CA ALA A 321 -3.29 1.46 22.58
C ALA A 321 -2.10 2.37 22.29
N GLU A 322 -1.56 3.03 23.31
CA GLU A 322 -0.38 3.89 23.21
C GLU A 322 0.85 3.08 22.77
N SER A 323 1.14 1.99 23.47
CA SER A 323 2.31 1.14 23.20
C SER A 323 2.27 0.58 21.78
N TYR A 324 1.13 0.07 21.32
CA TYR A 324 0.97 -0.41 19.96
C TYR A 324 1.08 0.73 18.93
N ALA A 325 0.53 1.91 19.19
CA ALA A 325 0.63 3.06 18.29
C ALA A 325 2.10 3.52 18.13
N GLN A 326 2.85 3.57 19.23
CA GLN A 326 4.28 3.90 19.20
C GLN A 326 5.07 2.84 18.40
N ASN A 327 4.79 1.55 18.60
CA ASN A 327 5.43 0.46 17.86
C ASN A 327 5.09 0.52 16.36
N VAL A 328 3.85 0.81 15.99
CA VAL A 328 3.44 0.98 14.59
C VAL A 328 4.23 2.10 13.90
N ILE A 329 4.40 3.26 14.54
CA ILE A 329 5.18 4.36 13.99
C ILE A 329 6.66 3.99 13.89
N GLN A 330 7.21 3.35 14.92
CA GLN A 330 8.61 2.94 14.97
C GLN A 330 8.94 1.93 13.87
N THR A 331 8.11 0.90 13.68
CA THR A 331 8.31 -0.14 12.66
C THR A 331 7.92 0.33 11.27
N GLY A 332 6.96 1.26 11.18
CA GLY A 332 6.49 1.88 9.94
C GLY A 332 7.39 3.02 9.43
N THR A 333 8.52 3.30 10.10
CA THR A 333 9.48 4.36 9.74
C THR A 333 10.87 3.76 9.68
N ASP A 334 11.64 4.07 8.66
CA ASP A 334 13.01 3.57 8.51
C ASP A 334 14.02 4.39 9.35
N ALA A 335 15.28 3.94 9.38
CA ALA A 335 16.35 4.61 10.13
C ALA A 335 16.68 6.03 9.62
N ALA A 336 16.26 6.39 8.41
CA ALA A 336 16.40 7.72 7.83
C ALA A 336 15.19 8.63 8.12
N GLY A 337 14.17 8.11 8.81
CA GLY A 337 12.94 8.84 9.12
C GLY A 337 11.90 8.81 7.97
N VAL A 338 12.10 7.97 6.94
CA VAL A 338 11.15 7.83 5.83
C VAL A 338 10.07 6.82 6.21
N GLU A 339 8.82 7.21 6.03
CA GLU A 339 7.68 6.36 6.36
C GLU A 339 7.48 5.27 5.30
N ARG A 340 7.63 4.00 5.72
CA ARG A 340 7.29 2.82 4.90
C ARG A 340 5.79 2.52 4.91
N SER A 341 5.10 2.98 5.93
CA SER A 341 3.67 2.73 6.13
C SER A 341 2.92 4.03 6.48
N PRO A 342 2.90 5.03 5.58
CA PRO A 342 2.39 6.38 5.90
C PRO A 342 0.93 6.35 6.36
N MET A 343 0.07 5.53 5.75
CA MET A 343 -1.34 5.42 6.13
C MET A 343 -1.52 4.81 7.53
N ARG A 344 -0.77 3.76 7.88
CA ARG A 344 -0.79 3.15 9.22
C ARG A 344 -0.24 4.12 10.27
N ASN A 345 0.83 4.82 9.94
CA ASN A 345 1.42 5.83 10.82
C ASN A 345 0.45 6.99 11.08
N ALA A 346 -0.33 7.42 10.08
CA ALA A 346 -1.36 8.44 10.26
C ALA A 346 -2.43 7.99 11.27
N GLU A 347 -2.98 6.78 11.14
CA GLU A 347 -3.95 6.25 12.11
C GLU A 347 -3.34 6.02 13.51
N ALA A 348 -2.06 5.66 13.60
CA ALA A 348 -1.36 5.55 14.87
C ALA A 348 -1.20 6.92 15.55
N ARG A 349 -0.89 7.97 14.81
CA ARG A 349 -0.88 9.34 15.34
C ARG A 349 -2.24 9.76 15.86
N VAL A 350 -3.33 9.45 15.14
CA VAL A 350 -4.68 9.69 15.65
C VAL A 350 -4.91 8.97 16.97
N THR A 351 -4.45 7.73 17.11
CA THR A 351 -4.56 6.98 18.37
C THR A 351 -3.80 7.68 19.49
N LEU A 352 -2.56 8.12 19.26
CA LEU A 352 -1.79 8.90 20.24
C LEU A 352 -2.49 10.22 20.59
N GLY A 353 -3.12 10.87 19.61
CA GLY A 353 -3.93 12.06 19.84
C GLY A 353 -5.12 11.80 20.78
N VAL A 354 -5.83 10.67 20.59
CA VAL A 354 -6.93 10.27 21.47
C VAL A 354 -6.43 10.00 22.89
N ILE A 355 -5.29 9.34 23.03
CA ILE A 355 -4.67 9.11 24.37
C ILE A 355 -4.29 10.44 25.02
N ALA A 356 -3.64 11.36 24.28
CA ALA A 356 -3.28 12.68 24.79
C ALA A 356 -4.51 13.49 25.28
N VAL A 357 -5.67 13.40 24.58
CA VAL A 357 -6.92 13.99 25.08
C VAL A 357 -7.31 13.42 26.43
N ARG A 358 -7.24 12.10 26.60
CA ARG A 358 -7.59 11.40 27.85
C ARG A 358 -6.63 11.74 29.01
N GLU A 359 -5.39 12.12 28.68
CA GLU A 359 -4.36 12.57 29.63
C GLU A 359 -4.44 14.07 29.94
N GLY A 360 -5.29 14.82 29.26
CA GLY A 360 -5.45 16.26 29.45
C GLY A 360 -4.46 17.11 28.64
N GLU A 361 -3.79 16.54 27.63
CA GLU A 361 -2.74 17.20 26.85
C GLU A 361 -3.27 17.65 25.48
N LEU A 362 -4.09 18.73 25.45
CA LEU A 362 -4.77 19.23 24.25
C LEU A 362 -3.80 19.57 23.11
N GLU A 363 -2.72 20.31 23.38
CA GLU A 363 -1.76 20.75 22.36
C GLU A 363 -1.10 19.55 21.68
N LYS A 364 -0.74 18.54 22.43
CA LYS A 364 -0.15 17.30 21.95
C LYS A 364 -1.17 16.50 21.10
N ALA A 365 -2.44 16.47 21.53
CA ALA A 365 -3.51 15.82 20.77
C ALA A 365 -3.74 16.49 19.41
N VAL A 366 -3.74 17.82 19.37
CA VAL A 366 -3.87 18.60 18.14
C VAL A 366 -2.66 18.38 17.24
N GLU A 367 -1.42 18.41 17.76
CA GLU A 367 -0.21 18.13 16.98
C GLU A 367 -0.26 16.75 16.31
N PHE A 368 -0.63 15.72 17.05
CA PHE A 368 -0.80 14.38 16.48
C PHE A 368 -1.89 14.33 15.41
N GLY A 369 -3.02 14.99 15.63
CA GLY A 369 -4.11 15.08 14.69
C GLY A 369 -3.70 15.76 13.39
N GLU A 370 -3.07 16.92 13.44
CA GLU A 370 -2.58 17.65 12.26
C GLU A 370 -1.54 16.84 11.48
N ARG A 371 -0.58 16.23 12.16
CA ARG A 371 0.41 15.37 11.50
C ARG A 371 -0.22 14.17 10.82
N ALA A 372 -1.32 13.64 11.35
CA ALA A 372 -2.04 12.53 10.70
C ALA A 372 -2.72 12.96 9.39
N LEU A 373 -3.15 14.22 9.29
CA LEU A 373 -3.84 14.74 8.11
C LEU A 373 -2.90 15.17 6.97
N GLN A 374 -1.59 15.32 7.24
CA GLN A 374 -0.61 15.85 6.28
C GLN A 374 -0.05 14.84 5.27
N GLY A 375 -0.41 13.55 5.35
CA GLY A 375 0.12 12.51 4.47
C GLY A 375 -0.28 12.68 3.00
N GLN A 376 0.66 12.51 2.07
CA GLN A 376 0.38 12.55 0.63
C GLN A 376 -0.41 11.35 0.13
N ARG A 377 -0.22 10.19 0.76
CA ARG A 377 -0.94 8.94 0.46
C ARG A 377 -1.80 8.57 1.66
N GLN A 378 -3.11 8.62 1.48
CA GLN A 378 -4.10 8.41 2.54
C GLN A 378 -5.17 7.44 2.08
N SER A 379 -5.73 6.67 3.03
CA SER A 379 -7.02 6.02 2.89
C SER A 379 -8.07 6.95 3.49
N LEU A 380 -8.70 7.78 2.66
CA LEU A 380 -9.62 8.81 3.14
C LEU A 380 -10.77 8.24 4.00
N PRO A 381 -11.43 7.11 3.63
CA PRO A 381 -12.48 6.54 4.46
C PRO A 381 -12.00 6.08 5.85
N SER A 382 -10.83 5.42 5.91
CA SER A 382 -10.25 4.95 7.17
C SER A 382 -9.80 6.11 8.05
N LEU A 383 -9.04 7.04 7.47
CA LEU A 383 -8.54 8.20 8.20
C LEU A 383 -9.70 9.08 8.71
N ALA A 384 -10.74 9.30 7.90
CA ALA A 384 -11.94 10.05 8.33
C ALA A 384 -12.70 9.34 9.47
N MET A 385 -12.74 8.00 9.47
CA MET A 385 -13.35 7.21 10.54
C MET A 385 -12.59 7.41 11.86
N VAL A 386 -11.28 7.18 11.87
CA VAL A 386 -10.50 7.27 13.13
C VAL A 386 -10.32 8.71 13.59
N SER A 387 -10.12 9.66 12.70
CA SER A 387 -9.97 11.07 13.04
C SER A 387 -11.28 11.69 13.60
N ARG A 388 -12.44 11.14 13.25
CA ARG A 388 -13.71 11.53 13.87
C ARG A 388 -13.70 11.21 15.36
N GLU A 389 -13.12 10.10 15.79
CA GLU A 389 -13.01 9.71 17.19
C GLU A 389 -12.16 10.73 17.96
N LEU A 390 -11.03 11.17 17.41
CA LEU A 390 -10.20 12.23 18.01
C LEU A 390 -10.96 13.56 18.07
N GLY A 391 -11.63 13.96 16.99
CA GLY A 391 -12.44 15.19 16.97
C GLY A 391 -13.55 15.17 17.99
N THR A 392 -14.22 14.03 18.19
CA THR A 392 -15.25 13.84 19.22
C THR A 392 -14.64 13.97 20.62
N ALA A 393 -13.53 13.28 20.88
CA ALA A 393 -12.82 13.32 22.16
C ALA A 393 -12.39 14.75 22.51
N ILE A 394 -11.81 15.50 21.57
CA ILE A 394 -11.43 16.91 21.76
C ILE A 394 -12.67 17.75 22.10
N THR A 395 -13.76 17.57 21.36
CA THR A 395 -14.99 18.37 21.56
C THR A 395 -15.64 18.08 22.92
N GLU A 396 -15.66 16.83 23.35
CA GLU A 396 -16.25 16.40 24.62
C GLU A 396 -15.46 16.90 25.84
N HIS A 397 -14.11 16.92 25.75
CA HIS A 397 -13.25 17.30 26.89
C HIS A 397 -12.94 18.79 26.94
N TYR A 398 -12.84 19.44 25.78
CA TYR A 398 -12.36 20.84 25.70
C TYR A 398 -13.38 21.82 25.08
N GLY A 399 -14.50 21.29 24.56
CA GLY A 399 -15.55 22.11 23.99
C GLY A 399 -15.10 22.89 22.75
N SER A 400 -15.22 24.22 22.80
CA SER A 400 -14.84 25.12 21.70
C SER A 400 -13.52 25.86 21.96
N ASP A 401 -12.52 25.20 22.56
CA ASP A 401 -11.21 25.77 22.75
C ASP A 401 -10.60 26.23 21.40
N SER A 402 -10.02 27.42 21.40
CA SER A 402 -9.49 28.06 20.19
C SER A 402 -8.32 27.29 19.59
N SER A 403 -7.50 26.64 20.40
CA SER A 403 -6.34 25.85 19.95
C SER A 403 -6.71 24.61 19.14
N ALA A 404 -7.90 24.06 19.37
CA ALA A 404 -8.41 22.92 18.59
C ALA A 404 -9.18 23.32 17.33
N SER A 405 -9.53 24.60 17.17
CA SER A 405 -10.44 25.08 16.14
C SER A 405 -9.93 24.82 14.72
N GLU A 406 -8.63 24.99 14.47
CA GLU A 406 -8.02 24.78 13.17
C GLU A 406 -8.03 23.27 12.79
N TYR A 407 -7.60 22.41 13.70
CA TYR A 407 -7.67 20.96 13.49
C TYR A 407 -9.10 20.48 13.22
N LEU A 408 -10.07 20.92 14.02
CA LEU A 408 -11.49 20.57 13.82
C LEU A 408 -12.04 21.11 12.49
N HIS A 409 -11.49 22.21 11.97
CA HIS A 409 -11.83 22.70 10.63
C HIS A 409 -11.26 21.80 9.55
N HIS A 410 -9.97 21.44 9.60
CA HIS A 410 -9.34 20.51 8.67
C HIS A 410 -10.01 19.13 8.68
N LEU A 411 -10.36 18.63 9.87
CA LEU A 411 -11.11 17.38 10.00
C LEU A 411 -12.48 17.42 9.29
N ARG A 412 -13.21 18.55 9.39
CA ARG A 412 -14.49 18.72 8.67
C ARG A 412 -14.31 18.71 7.16
N GLN A 413 -13.23 19.30 6.65
CA GLN A 413 -12.89 19.25 5.22
C GLN A 413 -12.62 17.82 4.77
N LEU A 414 -11.78 17.07 5.50
CA LEU A 414 -11.50 15.65 5.23
C LEU A 414 -12.79 14.81 5.20
N GLN A 415 -13.68 14.99 6.19
CA GLN A 415 -14.94 14.27 6.26
C GLN A 415 -15.89 14.59 5.10
N SER A 416 -15.84 15.82 4.59
CA SER A 416 -16.60 16.21 3.39
C SER A 416 -16.09 15.52 2.14
N SER A 417 -14.79 15.36 2.02
CA SER A 417 -14.13 14.69 0.89
C SER A 417 -14.28 13.15 0.95
N ALA A 418 -14.51 12.59 2.13
CA ALA A 418 -14.66 11.14 2.35
C ALA A 418 -16.10 10.62 2.18
N ARG A 419 -17.08 11.50 1.94
CA ARG A 419 -18.51 11.13 1.72
C ARG A 419 -18.76 10.75 0.28
#